data_7262aa5f001ffc215c18bcfa66156869
#
_entry.id   7262aa5f001ffc215c18bcfa66156869
#
_cell.length_a   1.000
_cell.length_b   1.000
_cell.length_c   1.000
_cell.angle_alpha   90.00
_cell.angle_beta   90.00
_cell.angle_gamma   90.00
#
_symmetry.space_group_name_H-M   'P 1'
#
loop_
_entity.id
_entity.type
_entity.pdbx_description
1 polymer ?
#
loop_
_entity_poly.entity_id
_entity_poly.type
_entity_poly.pdbx_seq_one_letter_code
_entity_poly.pdbx_strand_id
1 'polypeptide(L)'
;SLFLHKIYKNEQQIMIDKNLITLYEDSFRNNWDLKGLSDYSEKKTLYYKDLAREVARIHILLDNAQILKGDKVALIGKNNIPWCVTYLAVITYGATIVPILQDFHADNIQHIINHSESKLLFTANNIWDSLDEDHIPGVRGVFSINDFKLTCLHERKGEKLSLVVEELDKKMKEKYPNGYTRDDINYAKVDNSEVVLINYTSGTTGFSKGVMLTANNLAGNITHAQYLKLLFRGQDI
;
A
#
# COMPACT_ATOMS: atom_id res chain seq x y z
N SER A 1 -16.40 33.59 -20.56
CA SER A 1 -16.83 32.33 -21.19
C SER A 1 -15.75 31.71 -22.06
N LEU A 2 -14.97 32.45 -22.84
CA LEU A 2 -13.85 31.91 -23.65
C LEU A 2 -12.66 31.41 -22.77
N PHE A 3 -12.43 32.05 -21.65
CA PHE A 3 -11.35 31.69 -20.72
C PHE A 3 -11.64 30.36 -20.01
N LEU A 4 -12.88 30.16 -19.56
CA LEU A 4 -13.33 28.90 -18.98
C LEU A 4 -13.34 27.77 -20.01
N HIS A 5 -13.70 28.05 -21.26
CA HIS A 5 -13.68 27.05 -22.35
C HIS A 5 -12.26 26.63 -22.73
N LYS A 6 -11.28 27.54 -22.61
CA LYS A 6 -9.85 27.24 -22.84
C LYS A 6 -9.23 26.42 -21.70
N ILE A 7 -9.69 26.67 -20.47
CA ILE A 7 -9.29 25.85 -19.29
C ILE A 7 -9.89 24.45 -19.43
N TYR A 8 -11.19 24.33 -19.76
CA TYR A 8 -11.85 23.02 -19.96
C TYR A 8 -11.27 22.21 -21.14
N LYS A 9 -10.85 22.84 -22.24
CA LYS A 9 -10.17 22.14 -23.35
C LYS A 9 -8.75 21.68 -22.99
N ASN A 10 -8.04 22.41 -22.12
CA ASN A 10 -6.74 21.98 -21.63
C ASN A 10 -6.85 20.87 -20.56
N GLU A 11 -7.93 20.82 -19.78
CA GLU A 11 -8.16 19.76 -18.79
C GLU A 11 -8.47 18.40 -19.41
N GLN A 12 -9.02 18.38 -20.64
CA GLN A 12 -9.28 17.10 -21.36
C GLN A 12 -8.02 16.48 -21.98
N GLN A 13 -6.85 17.09 -21.86
CA GLN A 13 -5.60 16.62 -22.48
C GLN A 13 -4.40 16.53 -21.54
N ILE A 14 -4.61 16.36 -20.25
CA ILE A 14 -3.56 15.85 -19.37
C ILE A 14 -3.51 14.34 -19.63
N MET A 15 -2.90 13.96 -20.74
CA MET A 15 -2.49 12.57 -20.96
C MET A 15 -1.46 12.26 -19.87
N ILE A 16 -1.77 11.28 -19.05
CA ILE A 16 -0.84 10.76 -18.05
C ILE A 16 0.18 9.94 -18.79
N ASP A 17 1.27 10.60 -19.23
CA ASP A 17 2.36 9.96 -19.99
C ASP A 17 3.16 8.96 -19.16
N LYS A 18 2.99 8.96 -17.83
CA LYS A 18 3.79 8.14 -16.94
C LYS A 18 2.98 7.06 -16.25
N ASN A 19 3.54 5.86 -16.26
CA ASN A 19 3.03 4.75 -15.46
C ASN A 19 3.17 5.04 -13.96
N LEU A 20 2.16 4.71 -13.15
CA LEU A 20 2.16 4.94 -11.69
C LEU A 20 3.38 4.32 -11.01
N ILE A 21 3.69 3.06 -11.33
CA ILE A 21 4.80 2.35 -10.70
C ILE A 21 6.13 2.98 -11.08
N THR A 22 6.27 3.38 -12.35
CA THR A 22 7.46 4.11 -12.80
C THR A 22 7.63 5.44 -12.07
N LEU A 23 6.54 6.16 -11.78
CA LEU A 23 6.61 7.38 -10.96
C LEU A 23 7.16 7.09 -9.56
N TYR A 24 6.73 6.00 -8.93
CA TYR A 24 7.29 5.59 -7.63
C TYR A 24 8.75 5.18 -7.74
N GLU A 25 9.12 4.35 -8.72
CA GLU A 25 10.52 3.95 -8.93
C GLU A 25 11.45 5.15 -9.13
N ASP A 26 11.07 6.06 -10.03
CA ASP A 26 11.84 7.27 -10.33
C ASP A 26 11.98 8.16 -9.08
N SER A 27 10.87 8.31 -8.32
CA SER A 27 10.87 9.09 -7.10
C SER A 27 11.85 8.52 -6.06
N PHE A 28 11.80 7.20 -5.84
CA PHE A 28 12.69 6.54 -4.88
C PHE A 28 14.15 6.62 -5.31
N ARG A 29 14.47 6.34 -6.58
CA ARG A 29 15.85 6.39 -7.09
C ARG A 29 16.43 7.80 -7.06
N ASN A 30 15.65 8.79 -7.52
CA ASN A 30 16.13 10.16 -7.68
C ASN A 30 16.23 10.95 -6.35
N ASN A 31 15.49 10.52 -5.33
CA ASN A 31 15.44 11.20 -4.04
C ASN A 31 16.07 10.38 -2.90
N TRP A 32 16.88 9.37 -3.21
CA TRP A 32 17.41 8.35 -2.31
C TRP A 32 17.88 8.86 -0.95
N ASP A 33 18.59 9.99 -0.92
CA ASP A 33 19.15 10.59 0.28
C ASP A 33 18.31 11.75 0.85
N LEU A 34 17.11 12.00 0.30
CA LEU A 34 16.18 13.00 0.82
C LEU A 34 15.24 12.40 1.84
N LYS A 35 14.65 13.27 2.69
CA LYS A 35 13.57 12.89 3.59
C LYS A 35 12.36 12.42 2.77
N GLY A 36 11.80 11.26 3.12
CA GLY A 36 10.64 10.67 2.44
C GLY A 36 9.36 10.79 3.24
N LEU A 37 9.36 10.33 4.49
CA LEU A 37 8.21 10.39 5.39
C LEU A 37 8.65 10.87 6.77
N SER A 38 7.83 11.72 7.39
CA SER A 38 8.04 12.14 8.77
C SER A 38 6.76 11.93 9.58
N ASP A 39 6.90 11.36 10.77
CA ASP A 39 5.85 11.30 11.78
C ASP A 39 6.16 12.29 12.88
N TYR A 40 5.34 13.34 12.96
CA TYR A 40 5.55 14.41 13.93
C TYR A 40 5.31 13.93 15.37
N SER A 41 4.35 13.03 15.57
CA SER A 41 3.98 12.54 16.90
C SER A 41 5.07 11.61 17.46
N GLU A 42 5.68 10.79 16.62
CA GLU A 42 6.75 9.86 17.00
C GLU A 42 8.15 10.46 16.83
N LYS A 43 8.26 11.68 16.31
CA LYS A 43 9.53 12.36 15.97
C LYS A 43 10.45 11.47 15.12
N LYS A 44 9.86 10.71 14.22
CA LYS A 44 10.56 9.76 13.35
C LYS A 44 10.53 10.26 11.92
N THR A 45 11.68 10.22 11.25
CA THR A 45 11.81 10.51 9.83
C THR A 45 12.49 9.34 9.13
N LEU A 46 11.92 8.89 8.02
CA LEU A 46 12.53 7.97 7.08
C LEU A 46 13.00 8.73 5.85
N TYR A 47 14.22 8.46 5.42
CA TYR A 47 14.70 8.86 4.11
C TYR A 47 14.14 7.93 3.03
N TYR A 48 14.16 8.33 1.77
CA TYR A 48 13.69 7.47 0.68
C TYR A 48 14.39 6.11 0.65
N LYS A 49 15.70 6.07 0.96
CA LYS A 49 16.46 4.82 1.09
C LYS A 49 15.93 3.88 2.18
N ASP A 50 15.52 4.43 3.32
CA ASP A 50 14.97 3.64 4.41
C ASP A 50 13.57 3.13 4.05
N LEU A 51 12.76 4.00 3.44
CA LEU A 51 11.44 3.66 2.94
C LEU A 51 11.52 2.56 1.87
N ALA A 52 12.47 2.64 0.94
CA ALA A 52 12.69 1.63 -0.09
C ALA A 52 13.09 0.26 0.49
N ARG A 53 13.93 0.24 1.55
CA ARG A 53 14.29 -0.99 2.27
C ARG A 53 13.09 -1.62 2.95
N GLU A 54 12.27 -0.82 3.64
CA GLU A 54 11.06 -1.34 4.29
C GLU A 54 10.05 -1.87 3.26
N VAL A 55 9.87 -1.21 2.12
CA VAL A 55 9.09 -1.71 1.00
C VAL A 55 9.62 -3.06 0.51
N ALA A 56 10.94 -3.19 0.34
CA ALA A 56 11.57 -4.46 -0.10
C ALA A 56 11.36 -5.59 0.94
N ARG A 57 11.39 -5.29 2.24
CA ARG A 57 11.09 -6.24 3.31
C ARG A 57 9.66 -6.78 3.20
N ILE A 58 8.69 -5.89 2.98
CA ILE A 58 7.30 -6.31 2.80
C ILE A 58 7.12 -7.10 1.51
N HIS A 59 7.83 -6.76 0.41
CA HIS A 59 7.81 -7.57 -0.80
C HIS A 59 8.25 -9.02 -0.53
N ILE A 60 9.30 -9.23 0.27
CA ILE A 60 9.73 -10.57 0.68
C ILE A 60 8.63 -11.27 1.49
N LEU A 61 7.93 -10.53 2.37
CA LEU A 61 6.80 -11.07 3.13
C LEU A 61 5.66 -11.50 2.19
N LEU A 62 5.29 -10.66 1.23
CA LEU A 62 4.23 -10.97 0.27
C LEU A 62 4.59 -12.18 -0.62
N ASP A 63 5.86 -12.29 -1.05
CA ASP A 63 6.37 -13.46 -1.79
C ASP A 63 6.21 -14.74 -0.96
N ASN A 64 6.60 -14.72 0.32
CA ASN A 64 6.47 -15.88 1.21
C ASN A 64 5.02 -16.23 1.52
N ALA A 65 4.12 -15.23 1.53
CA ALA A 65 2.69 -15.43 1.68
C ALA A 65 2.01 -15.87 0.36
N GLN A 66 2.80 -16.08 -0.71
CA GLN A 66 2.32 -16.48 -2.02
C GLN A 66 1.23 -15.54 -2.58
N ILE A 67 1.41 -14.25 -2.35
CA ILE A 67 0.55 -13.23 -2.94
C ILE A 67 0.89 -13.09 -4.42
N LEU A 68 -0.13 -13.06 -5.25
CA LEU A 68 -0.01 -12.89 -6.69
C LEU A 68 -0.41 -11.46 -7.09
N LYS A 69 0.00 -11.07 -8.30
CA LYS A 69 -0.44 -9.82 -8.91
C LYS A 69 -1.98 -9.73 -8.92
N GLY A 70 -2.53 -8.62 -8.45
CA GLY A 70 -3.97 -8.39 -8.36
C GLY A 70 -4.67 -9.02 -7.17
N ASP A 71 -3.99 -9.84 -6.36
CA ASP A 71 -4.53 -10.28 -5.07
C ASP A 71 -4.75 -9.08 -4.15
N LYS A 72 -5.80 -9.14 -3.33
CA LYS A 72 -6.18 -8.05 -2.45
C LYS A 72 -5.52 -8.24 -1.08
N VAL A 73 -5.02 -7.13 -0.54
CA VAL A 73 -4.40 -7.04 0.78
C VAL A 73 -5.09 -5.94 1.57
N ALA A 74 -5.74 -6.29 2.67
CA ALA A 74 -6.41 -5.34 3.54
C ALA A 74 -5.40 -4.64 4.47
N LEU A 75 -5.66 -3.36 4.73
CA LEU A 75 -4.81 -2.50 5.56
C LEU A 75 -5.67 -1.64 6.48
N ILE A 76 -5.51 -1.82 7.80
CA ILE A 76 -6.28 -1.09 8.81
C ILE A 76 -5.34 -0.56 9.89
N GLY A 77 -5.41 0.74 10.15
CA GLY A 77 -4.66 1.37 11.22
C GLY A 77 -4.60 2.88 11.06
N LYS A 78 -3.90 3.51 12.00
CA LYS A 78 -3.64 4.94 11.95
C LYS A 78 -2.72 5.25 10.76
N ASN A 79 -2.96 6.37 10.09
CA ASN A 79 -2.11 6.87 9.00
C ASN A 79 -0.77 7.35 9.59
N ASN A 80 0.16 6.41 9.72
CA ASN A 80 1.52 6.60 10.23
C ASN A 80 2.54 6.04 9.24
N ILE A 81 3.83 6.08 9.57
CA ILE A 81 4.90 5.58 8.70
C ILE A 81 4.69 4.11 8.31
N PRO A 82 4.43 3.16 9.23
CA PRO A 82 4.19 1.77 8.86
C PRO A 82 2.99 1.57 7.92
N TRP A 83 1.93 2.36 8.10
CA TRP A 83 0.77 2.33 7.20
C TRP A 83 1.15 2.76 5.78
N CYS A 84 1.89 3.87 5.65
CA CYS A 84 2.35 4.36 4.34
C CYS A 84 3.31 3.37 3.67
N VAL A 85 4.23 2.76 4.45
CA VAL A 85 5.16 1.73 3.94
C VAL A 85 4.38 0.54 3.39
N THR A 86 3.40 0.02 4.15
CA THR A 86 2.59 -1.11 3.72
C THR A 86 1.78 -0.78 2.47
N TYR A 87 1.17 0.40 2.43
CA TYR A 87 0.42 0.88 1.26
C TYR A 87 1.29 0.91 0.00
N LEU A 88 2.47 1.52 0.08
CA LEU A 88 3.42 1.58 -1.03
C LEU A 88 3.92 0.20 -1.43
N ALA A 89 4.24 -0.65 -0.45
CA ALA A 89 4.74 -1.99 -0.71
C ALA A 89 3.73 -2.84 -1.47
N VAL A 90 2.46 -2.84 -1.06
CA VAL A 90 1.41 -3.62 -1.72
C VAL A 90 1.21 -3.17 -3.18
N ILE A 91 1.12 -1.86 -3.42
CA ILE A 91 0.93 -1.32 -4.78
C ILE A 91 2.14 -1.61 -5.66
N THR A 92 3.34 -1.39 -5.16
CA THR A 92 4.58 -1.58 -5.92
C THR A 92 4.93 -3.07 -6.12
N TYR A 93 4.35 -3.95 -5.33
CA TYR A 93 4.38 -5.40 -5.53
C TYR A 93 3.46 -5.85 -6.68
N GLY A 94 2.47 -5.04 -7.04
CA GLY A 94 1.45 -5.36 -8.04
C GLY A 94 0.20 -6.01 -7.46
N ALA A 95 0.05 -6.04 -6.14
CA ALA A 95 -1.18 -6.42 -5.48
C ALA A 95 -2.14 -5.22 -5.36
N THR A 96 -3.40 -5.49 -5.06
CA THR A 96 -4.43 -4.46 -4.88
C THR A 96 -4.59 -4.16 -3.40
N ILE A 97 -4.36 -2.90 -3.00
CA ILE A 97 -4.54 -2.48 -1.61
C ILE A 97 -6.00 -2.20 -1.30
N VAL A 98 -6.46 -2.63 -0.12
CA VAL A 98 -7.81 -2.37 0.41
C VAL A 98 -7.67 -1.64 1.75
N PRO A 99 -7.50 -0.30 1.73
CA PRO A 99 -7.45 0.48 2.95
C PRO A 99 -8.84 0.55 3.59
N ILE A 100 -8.91 0.24 4.88
CA ILE A 100 -10.15 0.23 5.66
C ILE A 100 -10.01 1.26 6.79
N LEU A 101 -11.03 2.07 6.99
CA LEU A 101 -11.04 3.06 8.07
C LEU A 101 -11.05 2.36 9.43
N GLN A 102 -10.13 2.77 10.30
CA GLN A 102 -9.97 2.19 11.64
C GLN A 102 -11.21 2.37 12.55
N ASP A 103 -12.02 3.39 12.25
CA ASP A 103 -13.21 3.74 13.03
C ASP A 103 -14.48 2.97 12.60
N PHE A 104 -14.37 2.06 11.64
CA PHE A 104 -15.48 1.19 11.28
C PHE A 104 -15.71 0.13 12.37
N HIS A 105 -16.98 -0.23 12.57
CA HIS A 105 -17.35 -1.35 13.46
C HIS A 105 -16.81 -2.68 12.92
N ALA A 106 -16.52 -3.62 13.82
CA ALA A 106 -15.94 -4.93 13.50
C ALA A 106 -16.71 -5.66 12.38
N ASP A 107 -18.03 -5.69 12.44
CA ASP A 107 -18.87 -6.34 11.41
C ASP A 107 -18.67 -5.74 10.02
N ASN A 108 -18.51 -4.41 9.95
CA ASN A 108 -18.27 -3.74 8.68
C ASN A 108 -16.85 -4.00 8.15
N ILE A 109 -15.86 -4.03 9.05
CA ILE A 109 -14.47 -4.39 8.71
C ILE A 109 -14.42 -5.81 8.14
N GLN A 110 -15.04 -6.79 8.84
CA GLN A 110 -15.09 -8.18 8.41
C GLN A 110 -15.86 -8.34 7.09
N HIS A 111 -16.97 -7.60 6.92
CA HIS A 111 -17.67 -7.54 5.64
C HIS A 111 -16.76 -7.05 4.50
N ILE A 112 -16.02 -5.97 4.69
CA ILE A 112 -15.11 -5.41 3.67
C ILE A 112 -14.02 -6.41 3.32
N ILE A 113 -13.39 -7.05 4.31
CA ILE A 113 -12.34 -8.05 4.12
C ILE A 113 -12.86 -9.21 3.26
N ASN A 114 -14.04 -9.73 3.57
CA ASN A 114 -14.67 -10.83 2.82
C ASN A 114 -15.12 -10.39 1.42
N HIS A 115 -15.80 -9.25 1.32
CA HIS A 115 -16.32 -8.74 0.04
C HIS A 115 -15.18 -8.38 -0.94
N SER A 116 -14.07 -7.89 -0.44
CA SER A 116 -12.87 -7.63 -1.27
C SER A 116 -12.09 -8.90 -1.60
N GLU A 117 -12.40 -10.03 -0.96
CA GLU A 117 -11.62 -11.28 -1.05
C GLU A 117 -10.15 -11.09 -0.67
N SER A 118 -9.88 -10.27 0.35
CA SER A 118 -8.52 -10.00 0.81
C SER A 118 -7.83 -11.26 1.30
N LYS A 119 -6.60 -11.49 0.83
CA LYS A 119 -5.79 -12.68 1.15
C LYS A 119 -4.95 -12.50 2.41
N LEU A 120 -4.54 -11.27 2.69
CA LEU A 120 -3.80 -10.89 3.88
C LEU A 120 -4.45 -9.67 4.53
N LEU A 121 -4.23 -9.52 5.83
CA LEU A 121 -4.61 -8.36 6.62
C LEU A 121 -3.40 -7.81 7.35
N PHE A 122 -3.11 -6.52 7.16
CA PHE A 122 -2.23 -5.75 8.02
C PHE A 122 -3.08 -4.87 8.92
N THR A 123 -2.95 -5.01 10.23
CA THR A 123 -3.81 -4.30 11.19
C THR A 123 -3.09 -3.91 12.47
N ALA A 124 -3.57 -2.87 13.13
CA ALA A 124 -3.16 -2.54 14.49
C ALA A 124 -3.73 -3.58 15.48
N ASN A 125 -2.96 -3.92 16.51
CA ASN A 125 -3.32 -4.98 17.46
C ASN A 125 -4.67 -4.72 18.16
N ASN A 126 -4.92 -3.48 18.57
CA ASN A 126 -6.18 -3.11 19.22
C ASN A 126 -7.41 -3.26 18.30
N ILE A 127 -7.23 -3.18 17.00
CA ILE A 127 -8.31 -3.44 16.02
C ILE A 127 -8.48 -4.95 15.88
N TRP A 128 -7.37 -5.69 15.75
CA TRP A 128 -7.41 -7.15 15.68
C TRP A 128 -8.15 -7.78 16.86
N ASP A 129 -7.90 -7.29 18.06
CA ASP A 129 -8.56 -7.79 19.29
C ASP A 129 -10.09 -7.64 19.27
N SER A 130 -10.63 -6.80 18.37
CA SER A 130 -12.08 -6.61 18.19
C SER A 130 -12.67 -7.44 17.07
N LEU A 131 -11.85 -8.11 16.26
CA LEU A 131 -12.28 -8.93 15.12
C LEU A 131 -12.42 -10.41 15.54
N ASP A 132 -13.28 -11.10 14.84
CA ASP A 132 -13.44 -12.56 14.97
C ASP A 132 -12.80 -13.22 13.73
N GLU A 133 -11.74 -14.02 13.96
CA GLU A 133 -11.01 -14.68 12.90
C GLU A 133 -11.87 -15.67 12.09
N ASP A 134 -12.84 -16.29 12.73
CA ASP A 134 -13.75 -17.22 12.07
C ASP A 134 -14.67 -16.52 11.06
N HIS A 135 -14.86 -15.22 11.20
CA HIS A 135 -15.65 -14.40 10.28
C HIS A 135 -14.88 -13.87 9.07
N ILE A 136 -13.56 -14.14 8.96
CA ILE A 136 -12.72 -13.77 7.80
C ILE A 136 -11.95 -14.97 7.24
N PRO A 137 -12.62 -16.06 6.87
CA PRO A 137 -12.00 -17.36 6.53
C PRO A 137 -11.15 -17.30 5.25
N GLY A 138 -11.26 -16.24 4.44
CA GLY A 138 -10.47 -16.05 3.22
C GLY A 138 -9.07 -15.52 3.47
N VAL A 139 -8.80 -14.94 4.64
CA VAL A 139 -7.51 -14.37 5.01
C VAL A 139 -6.54 -15.49 5.38
N ARG A 140 -5.39 -15.52 4.74
CA ARG A 140 -4.34 -16.53 4.98
C ARG A 140 -3.49 -16.20 6.20
N GLY A 141 -3.26 -14.91 6.44
CA GLY A 141 -2.46 -14.44 7.57
C GLY A 141 -2.78 -12.99 7.93
N VAL A 142 -2.62 -12.70 9.20
CA VAL A 142 -2.81 -11.38 9.79
C VAL A 142 -1.48 -10.91 10.38
N PHE A 143 -1.04 -9.72 10.00
CA PHE A 143 0.21 -9.13 10.43
C PHE A 143 -0.04 -7.85 11.20
N SER A 144 0.69 -7.69 12.32
CA SER A 144 0.74 -6.42 13.03
C SER A 144 1.38 -5.35 12.12
N ILE A 145 0.69 -4.24 11.95
CA ILE A 145 1.20 -3.13 11.13
C ILE A 145 2.44 -2.46 11.74
N ASN A 146 2.64 -2.57 13.06
CA ASN A 146 3.71 -1.86 13.75
C ASN A 146 5.08 -2.55 13.63
N ASP A 147 5.10 -3.87 13.67
CA ASP A 147 6.34 -4.67 13.67
C ASP A 147 6.32 -5.83 12.65
N PHE A 148 5.23 -5.93 11.88
CA PHE A 148 4.98 -6.96 10.86
C PHE A 148 5.03 -8.40 11.39
N LYS A 149 4.91 -8.60 12.71
CA LYS A 149 4.79 -9.94 13.28
C LYS A 149 3.50 -10.60 12.84
N LEU A 150 3.58 -11.91 12.64
CA LEU A 150 2.42 -12.72 12.36
C LEU A 150 1.54 -12.80 13.62
N THR A 151 0.32 -12.31 13.52
CA THR A 151 -0.64 -12.27 14.63
C THR A 151 -1.56 -13.49 14.59
N CYS A 152 -2.00 -13.88 13.39
CA CYS A 152 -2.88 -15.02 13.18
C CYS A 152 -2.55 -15.71 11.86
N LEU A 153 -2.66 -17.05 11.85
CA LEU A 153 -2.45 -17.89 10.68
C LEU A 153 -3.63 -18.83 10.50
N HIS A 154 -4.29 -18.74 9.36
CA HIS A 154 -5.35 -19.67 9.00
C HIS A 154 -4.75 -20.87 8.25
N GLU A 155 -4.55 -21.98 8.95
CA GLU A 155 -4.00 -23.21 8.38
C GLU A 155 -4.99 -24.01 7.49
N ARG A 156 -6.23 -23.57 7.38
CA ARG A 156 -7.34 -24.32 6.76
C ARG A 156 -7.12 -24.72 5.29
N LYS A 157 -6.08 -24.22 4.62
CA LYS A 157 -5.80 -24.51 3.20
C LYS A 157 -4.47 -25.20 2.95
N GLY A 158 -3.80 -25.73 3.97
CA GLY A 158 -2.51 -26.40 3.83
C GLY A 158 -1.35 -25.47 3.41
N GLU A 159 -1.57 -24.18 3.40
CA GLU A 159 -0.58 -23.16 3.11
C GLU A 159 0.14 -22.80 4.41
N LYS A 160 1.35 -23.31 4.56
CA LYS A 160 2.23 -22.90 5.69
C LYS A 160 2.81 -21.52 5.38
N LEU A 161 2.25 -20.50 5.98
CA LEU A 161 2.91 -19.20 6.10
C LEU A 161 3.99 -19.33 7.19
N SER A 162 5.21 -19.65 6.79
CA SER A 162 6.34 -19.84 7.72
C SER A 162 7.16 -18.57 7.88
N LEU A 163 6.48 -17.40 7.90
CA LEU A 163 7.18 -16.13 7.99
C LEU A 163 7.17 -15.58 9.40
N VAL A 164 8.32 -15.62 10.03
CA VAL A 164 8.59 -14.89 11.28
C VAL A 164 9.38 -13.63 10.91
N VAL A 165 9.11 -12.51 11.57
CA VAL A 165 9.84 -11.24 11.34
C VAL A 165 11.37 -11.44 11.46
N GLU A 166 11.79 -12.32 12.35
CA GLU A 166 13.20 -12.70 12.53
C GLU A 166 13.82 -13.29 11.26
N GLU A 167 13.03 -13.96 10.42
CA GLU A 167 13.49 -14.50 9.12
C GLU A 167 13.60 -13.41 8.05
N LEU A 168 12.87 -12.31 8.16
CA LEU A 168 12.91 -11.23 7.17
C LEU A 168 14.31 -10.63 7.05
N ASP A 169 14.98 -10.39 8.17
CA ASP A 169 16.34 -9.84 8.15
C ASP A 169 17.34 -10.80 7.52
N LYS A 170 17.19 -12.10 7.79
CA LYS A 170 17.98 -13.14 7.14
C LYS A 170 17.71 -13.17 5.63
N LYS A 171 16.45 -13.19 5.23
CA LYS A 171 16.03 -13.18 3.82
C LYS A 171 16.47 -11.91 3.07
N MET A 172 16.42 -10.76 3.73
CA MET A 172 16.96 -9.51 3.19
C MET A 172 18.48 -9.61 2.94
N LYS A 173 19.25 -10.16 3.90
CA LYS A 173 20.70 -10.35 3.73
C LYS A 173 21.03 -11.39 2.65
N GLU A 174 20.25 -12.45 2.53
CA GLU A 174 20.42 -13.46 1.47
C GLU A 174 20.13 -12.87 0.08
N LYS A 175 19.05 -12.09 -0.05
CA LYS A 175 18.65 -11.48 -1.32
C LYS A 175 19.53 -10.27 -1.70
N TYR A 176 20.00 -9.52 -0.72
CA TYR A 176 20.81 -8.31 -0.89
C TYR A 176 22.06 -8.36 -0.01
N PRO A 177 23.06 -9.21 -0.35
CA PRO A 177 24.23 -9.47 0.50
C PRO A 177 25.11 -8.23 0.73
N ASN A 178 25.10 -7.28 -0.21
CA ASN A 178 25.83 -6.02 -0.14
C ASN A 178 24.96 -4.85 0.39
N GLY A 179 23.77 -5.15 0.94
CA GLY A 179 22.77 -4.17 1.31
C GLY A 179 21.88 -3.77 0.14
N TYR A 180 20.70 -3.24 0.47
CA TYR A 180 19.73 -2.76 -0.52
C TYR A 180 20.10 -1.37 -1.00
N THR A 181 20.20 -1.18 -2.30
CA THR A 181 20.63 0.06 -2.96
C THR A 181 19.53 0.58 -3.89
N ARG A 182 19.71 1.78 -4.44
CA ARG A 182 18.80 2.35 -5.44
C ARG A 182 18.71 1.51 -6.72
N ASP A 183 19.76 0.75 -7.04
CA ASP A 183 19.82 -0.09 -8.23
C ASP A 183 19.02 -1.40 -8.07
N ASP A 184 18.76 -1.80 -6.82
CA ASP A 184 17.94 -2.97 -6.50
C ASP A 184 16.44 -2.70 -6.60
N ILE A 185 16.02 -1.44 -6.78
CA ILE A 185 14.61 -1.09 -6.96
C ILE A 185 14.13 -1.72 -8.28
N ASN A 186 13.21 -2.67 -8.14
CA ASN A 186 12.58 -3.35 -9.27
C ASN A 186 11.15 -3.70 -8.88
N TYR A 187 10.23 -2.81 -9.23
CA TYR A 187 8.83 -2.95 -8.86
C TYR A 187 8.05 -3.70 -9.94
N ALA A 188 6.85 -4.14 -9.61
CA ALA A 188 6.01 -4.89 -10.53
C ALA A 188 5.61 -4.04 -11.74
N LYS A 189 5.47 -4.69 -12.89
CA LYS A 189 4.89 -4.07 -14.07
C LYS A 189 3.37 -4.10 -13.94
N VAL A 190 2.77 -2.94 -13.72
CA VAL A 190 1.33 -2.74 -13.60
C VAL A 190 0.89 -1.77 -14.68
N ASP A 191 -0.06 -2.16 -15.51
CA ASP A 191 -0.65 -1.25 -16.51
C ASP A 191 -1.52 -0.20 -15.80
N ASN A 192 -1.57 1.02 -16.34
CA ASN A 192 -2.36 2.09 -15.76
C ASN A 192 -3.88 1.81 -15.76
N SER A 193 -4.36 0.87 -16.54
CA SER A 193 -5.76 0.42 -16.53
C SER A 193 -6.08 -0.61 -15.42
N GLU A 194 -5.05 -1.20 -14.79
CA GLU A 194 -5.24 -2.19 -13.73
C GLU A 194 -5.71 -1.54 -12.43
N VAL A 195 -6.60 -2.24 -11.72
CA VAL A 195 -7.09 -1.82 -10.39
C VAL A 195 -5.99 -2.07 -9.37
N VAL A 196 -5.57 -1.03 -8.67
CA VAL A 196 -4.51 -1.07 -7.64
C VAL A 196 -5.01 -0.77 -6.24
N LEU A 197 -6.24 -0.23 -6.14
CA LEU A 197 -6.84 0.15 -4.86
C LEU A 197 -8.35 -0.05 -4.90
N ILE A 198 -8.93 -0.57 -3.82
CA ILE A 198 -10.38 -0.60 -3.60
C ILE A 198 -10.68 0.17 -2.33
N ASN A 199 -11.32 1.33 -2.49
CA ASN A 199 -11.70 2.17 -1.36
C ASN A 199 -13.16 1.95 -0.99
N TYR A 200 -13.43 1.67 0.29
CA TYR A 200 -14.78 1.46 0.79
C TYR A 200 -15.34 2.72 1.45
N THR A 201 -16.54 3.08 1.07
CA THR A 201 -17.26 4.21 1.65
C THR A 201 -18.45 3.72 2.47
N SER A 202 -18.79 4.46 3.53
CA SER A 202 -20.02 4.22 4.29
C SER A 202 -21.23 4.42 3.39
N GLY A 203 -21.89 3.30 3.03
CA GLY A 203 -23.11 3.37 2.22
C GLY A 203 -24.30 3.89 3.04
N THR A 204 -25.13 4.73 2.45
CA THR A 204 -26.40 5.19 3.05
C THR A 204 -27.43 4.07 3.21
N THR A 205 -27.18 2.88 2.64
CA THR A 205 -28.11 1.75 2.55
C THR A 205 -27.67 0.51 3.36
N GLY A 206 -26.76 0.65 4.33
CA GLY A 206 -26.33 -0.41 5.23
C GLY A 206 -24.86 -0.80 5.05
N PHE A 207 -24.51 -1.64 4.07
CA PHE A 207 -23.12 -2.10 3.90
C PHE A 207 -22.27 -1.17 3.05
N SER A 208 -20.99 -1.10 3.38
CA SER A 208 -20.00 -0.32 2.63
C SER A 208 -19.87 -0.79 1.18
N LYS A 209 -19.73 0.16 0.25
CA LYS A 209 -19.52 -0.09 -1.17
C LYS A 209 -18.06 0.14 -1.53
N GLY A 210 -17.48 -0.80 -2.30
CA GLY A 210 -16.11 -0.68 -2.80
C GLY A 210 -16.04 0.09 -4.11
N VAL A 211 -15.20 1.13 -4.14
CA VAL A 211 -14.86 1.88 -5.35
C VAL A 211 -13.50 1.41 -5.83
N MET A 212 -13.45 0.82 -7.02
CA MET A 212 -12.21 0.36 -7.64
C MET A 212 -11.49 1.53 -8.30
N LEU A 213 -10.23 1.74 -7.93
CA LEU A 213 -9.37 2.77 -8.50
C LEU A 213 -8.23 2.11 -9.26
N THR A 214 -8.06 2.55 -10.50
CA THR A 214 -6.96 2.09 -11.36
C THR A 214 -5.66 2.84 -11.04
N ALA A 215 -4.54 2.30 -11.50
CA ALA A 215 -3.26 3.00 -11.43
C ALA A 215 -3.33 4.38 -12.11
N ASN A 216 -4.11 4.50 -13.19
CA ASN A 216 -4.35 5.77 -13.88
C ASN A 216 -5.04 6.82 -13.00
N ASN A 217 -6.01 6.43 -12.18
CA ASN A 217 -6.69 7.35 -11.26
C ASN A 217 -5.70 7.94 -10.23
N LEU A 218 -4.78 7.13 -9.71
CA LEU A 218 -3.76 7.59 -8.77
C LEU A 218 -2.67 8.43 -9.46
N ALA A 219 -2.19 8.00 -10.63
CA ALA A 219 -1.21 8.75 -11.42
C ALA A 219 -1.73 10.14 -11.81
N GLY A 220 -3.03 10.25 -12.11
CA GLY A 220 -3.68 11.52 -12.41
C GLY A 220 -3.57 12.55 -11.28
N ASN A 221 -3.80 12.13 -10.06
CA ASN A 221 -3.67 13.00 -8.89
C ASN A 221 -2.23 13.49 -8.69
N ILE A 222 -1.24 12.61 -8.86
CA ILE A 222 0.20 12.96 -8.76
C ILE A 222 0.56 13.97 -9.85
N THR A 223 0.17 13.70 -11.09
CA THR A 223 0.44 14.59 -12.24
C THR A 223 -0.22 15.95 -12.06
N HIS A 224 -1.46 15.99 -11.56
CA HIS A 224 -2.16 17.24 -11.27
C HIS A 224 -1.45 18.06 -10.18
N ALA A 225 -1.02 17.43 -9.10
CA ALA A 225 -0.26 18.10 -8.04
C ALA A 225 1.08 18.66 -8.55
N GLN A 226 1.77 17.93 -9.43
CA GLN A 226 3.00 18.42 -10.08
C GLN A 226 2.73 19.60 -11.02
N TYR A 227 1.64 19.54 -11.79
CA TYR A 227 1.23 20.63 -12.70
C TYR A 227 0.93 21.92 -11.94
N LEU A 228 0.21 21.83 -10.83
CA LEU A 228 -0.12 22.98 -9.97
C LEU A 228 1.10 23.47 -9.17
N LYS A 229 2.26 22.84 -9.30
CA LYS A 229 3.48 23.15 -8.52
C LYS A 229 3.23 23.16 -7.01
N LEU A 230 2.32 22.29 -6.54
CA LEU A 230 2.01 22.12 -5.12
C LEU A 230 3.08 21.34 -4.37
N LEU A 231 3.92 20.59 -5.11
CA LEU A 231 4.96 19.74 -4.56
C LEU A 231 6.33 20.23 -5.07
N PHE A 232 7.22 20.53 -4.15
CA PHE A 232 8.58 20.97 -4.43
C PHE A 232 9.60 19.99 -3.87
N ARG A 233 10.60 19.64 -4.70
CA ARG A 233 11.66 18.73 -4.29
C ARG A 233 12.45 19.30 -3.10
N GLY A 234 12.61 18.52 -2.04
CA GLY A 234 13.44 18.86 -0.89
C GLY A 234 12.83 19.90 0.06
N GLN A 235 11.54 20.22 -0.08
CA GLN A 235 10.81 21.03 0.89
C GLN A 235 9.99 20.14 1.82
N ASP A 236 9.99 20.47 3.11
CA ASP A 236 9.08 19.88 4.07
C ASP A 236 7.67 20.45 3.81
N ILE A 237 6.65 19.59 3.72
CA ILE A 237 5.23 19.94 3.56
C ILE A 237 4.57 19.83 4.93
#